data_c8c83b9a11ba6c4961100ecc4cc511aa
#
_entry.id   c8c83b9a11ba6c4961100ecc4cc511aa
#
_cell.length_a   1.000
_cell.length_b   1.000
_cell.length_c   1.000
_cell.angle_alpha   90.00
_cell.angle_beta   90.00
_cell.angle_gamma   90.00
#
_symmetry.space_group_name_H-M   'P 1'
#
loop_
_entity.id
_entity.type
_entity.pdbx_description
1 polymer ?
#
loop_
_entity_poly.entity_id
_entity_poly.type
_entity_poly.pdbx_seq_one_letter_code
_entity_poly.pdbx_strand_id
1 'polypeptide(L)'
;MRASTFAAPSGASRPIRARASRRRVSGRAPLAASSLDRRVAADDEVRLVEFYSGSGMMRWALDRALESEGSGRRARGLAAVDNSEVANAVYAANFPDDPVGPLRRNIEHLTAADLDAPPFANADVWTLSPPCQPFTRKGKELHGDDPRAASFLHLLRLFPTLREPPRRVLVENVVGFETSATRDALVAALDARGYARREYLVSPRHLGVPYVRDRYYMLAKAPGLRFRDQDVPGSIPVRGGASRRRVLAEYLEAGDPGAECSDPSLWVPTATARKYWRWLNVVTPASASCQCFTAGYGKTVYGGCVLASESFASSSKCVPSNVAEGRFRLAGPPEEDDEGQLRYFSPREIANLHGLDESFALPSELTRRQLYFTLGNSVSVDVVAELATHLMDDA
;
A
#
# COMPACT_ATOMS: atom_id res chain seq x y z
N MET A 1 70.48 20.79 -2.89
CA MET A 1 71.30 22.05 -2.80
C MET A 1 70.41 23.12 -2.15
N ARG A 2 70.91 23.60 -0.98
CA ARG A 2 70.65 24.89 -0.29
C ARG A 2 69.22 25.39 -0.18
N ALA A 3 68.49 25.35 0.98
CA ALA A 3 68.71 26.06 2.25
C ALA A 3 68.85 27.58 2.09
N SER A 4 67.83 28.32 2.59
CA SER A 4 68.05 29.59 3.28
C SER A 4 66.84 30.09 4.01
N THR A 5 66.82 30.00 5.25
CA THR A 5 66.41 30.71 6.47
C THR A 5 66.49 32.26 6.37
N PHE A 6 65.56 32.94 7.05
CA PHE A 6 65.66 34.13 7.91
C PHE A 6 64.26 34.51 8.45
N ALA A 7 63.98 34.41 9.69
CA ALA A 7 64.21 35.13 10.93
C ALA A 7 63.20 36.29 11.14
N ALA A 8 62.51 36.21 12.29
CA ALA A 8 61.60 37.21 12.85
C ALA A 8 62.36 38.40 13.48
N PRO A 9 61.63 39.48 13.84
CA PRO A 9 61.62 39.80 15.27
C PRO A 9 60.27 40.27 15.88
N SER A 10 60.09 39.87 17.05
CA SER A 10 59.46 40.34 18.27
C SER A 10 58.90 41.78 18.37
N GLY A 11 57.72 41.90 18.96
CA GLY A 11 57.15 43.12 19.49
C GLY A 11 56.04 42.84 20.49
N ALA A 12 56.39 42.84 21.76
CA ALA A 12 55.47 42.61 22.86
C ALA A 12 54.66 43.88 23.20
N SER A 13 53.36 43.77 23.42
CA SER A 13 52.58 44.72 24.23
C SER A 13 51.54 43.99 25.02
N ARG A 14 51.54 44.14 26.30
CA ARG A 14 50.73 43.54 27.33
C ARG A 14 49.37 44.28 27.53
N PRO A 15 48.43 43.72 28.33
CA PRO A 15 47.01 43.64 28.01
C PRO A 15 46.17 44.62 28.84
N ILE A 16 45.00 44.98 28.29
CA ILE A 16 43.96 45.67 29.03
C ILE A 16 42.92 44.61 29.43
N ARG A 17 42.78 44.38 30.75
CA ARG A 17 41.72 43.57 31.35
C ARG A 17 40.38 44.26 31.24
N ALA A 18 39.47 43.72 30.43
CA ALA A 18 38.04 44.03 30.49
C ALA A 18 37.31 42.94 31.31
N ARG A 19 36.72 43.37 32.42
CA ARG A 19 35.93 42.56 33.33
C ARG A 19 34.56 42.32 32.69
N ALA A 20 34.33 41.20 32.04
CA ALA A 20 33.01 40.79 31.55
C ALA A 20 32.23 40.10 32.68
N SER A 21 31.18 40.76 33.15
CA SER A 21 30.19 40.18 34.05
C SER A 21 29.42 39.06 33.34
N ARG A 22 29.59 37.85 33.80
CA ARG A 22 28.77 36.69 33.38
C ARG A 22 27.38 36.85 33.96
N ARG A 23 26.42 37.33 33.19
CA ARG A 23 24.99 37.10 33.44
C ARG A 23 24.72 35.62 33.22
N ARG A 24 24.40 34.91 34.30
CA ARG A 24 23.78 33.59 34.23
C ARG A 24 22.42 33.75 33.55
N VAL A 25 22.31 33.29 32.31
CA VAL A 25 21.02 32.98 31.68
C VAL A 25 20.58 31.66 32.31
N SER A 26 19.61 31.74 33.23
CA SER A 26 18.93 30.57 33.75
C SER A 26 18.20 29.90 32.57
N GLY A 27 18.74 28.75 32.11
CA GLY A 27 18.02 27.89 31.19
C GLY A 27 16.74 27.42 31.85
N ARG A 28 15.60 27.95 31.39
CA ARG A 28 14.31 27.33 31.65
C ARG A 28 14.33 25.95 30.98
N ALA A 29 14.23 24.91 31.79
CA ALA A 29 13.90 23.57 31.27
C ALA A 29 12.58 23.70 30.49
N PRO A 30 12.42 22.96 29.36
CA PRO A 30 11.15 22.91 28.67
C PRO A 30 10.08 22.45 29.65
N LEU A 31 9.03 23.29 29.83
CA LEU A 31 7.87 22.94 30.61
C LEU A 31 7.34 21.61 30.09
N ALA A 32 7.32 20.60 30.94
CA ALA A 32 6.67 19.34 30.63
C ALA A 32 5.22 19.64 30.23
N ALA A 33 4.82 19.18 29.03
CA ALA A 33 3.47 19.34 28.52
C ALA A 33 2.47 18.94 29.61
N SER A 34 1.43 19.75 29.80
CA SER A 34 0.42 19.51 30.81
C SER A 34 -0.28 18.17 30.55
N SER A 35 -0.87 17.57 31.57
CA SER A 35 -1.63 16.33 31.42
C SER A 35 -2.83 16.52 30.46
N LEU A 36 -3.32 17.75 30.33
CA LEU A 36 -4.37 18.14 29.39
C LEU A 36 -3.83 18.14 27.96
N ASP A 37 -2.64 18.76 27.72
CA ASP A 37 -1.99 18.78 26.39
C ASP A 37 -1.62 17.37 25.92
N ARG A 38 -1.23 16.48 26.85
CA ARG A 38 -0.99 15.07 26.56
C ARG A 38 -2.27 14.28 26.24
N ARG A 39 -3.42 14.63 26.85
CA ARG A 39 -4.70 14.01 26.53
C ARG A 39 -5.24 14.47 25.19
N VAL A 40 -5.15 15.76 24.87
CA VAL A 40 -5.56 16.31 23.57
C VAL A 40 -4.73 15.70 22.45
N ALA A 41 -3.39 15.62 22.60
CA ALA A 41 -2.52 14.96 21.60
C ALA A 41 -2.79 13.45 21.48
N ALA A 42 -3.32 12.78 22.50
CA ALA A 42 -3.66 11.35 22.45
C ALA A 42 -5.01 11.08 21.77
N ASP A 43 -5.92 12.05 21.76
CA ASP A 43 -7.22 11.94 21.07
C ASP A 43 -7.09 12.19 19.55
N ASP A 44 -6.00 12.85 19.10
CA ASP A 44 -5.75 13.17 17.69
C ASP A 44 -5.04 12.04 16.92
N GLU A 45 -4.58 10.99 17.58
CA GLU A 45 -3.86 9.88 16.97
C GLU A 45 -4.68 8.57 16.99
N VAL A 46 -4.71 7.88 15.86
CA VAL A 46 -5.22 6.50 15.74
C VAL A 46 -4.04 5.53 15.75
N ARG A 47 -3.89 4.78 16.82
CA ARG A 47 -2.76 3.85 17.02
C ARG A 47 -2.96 2.60 16.17
N LEU A 48 -2.02 2.37 15.25
CA LEU A 48 -2.10 1.32 14.24
C LEU A 48 -1.02 0.26 14.46
N VAL A 49 -1.40 -1.00 14.38
CA VAL A 49 -0.49 -2.14 14.17
C VAL A 49 -0.83 -2.78 12.83
N GLU A 50 0.19 -2.98 12.00
CA GLU A 50 0.07 -3.61 10.70
C GLU A 50 0.78 -4.95 10.67
N PHE A 51 0.06 -6.03 10.38
CA PHE A 51 0.65 -7.33 10.07
C PHE A 51 0.59 -7.56 8.57
N TYR A 52 1.70 -8.05 7.99
CA TYR A 52 1.89 -8.12 6.54
C TYR A 52 1.78 -6.71 5.91
N SER A 53 2.47 -5.75 6.53
CA SER A 53 2.35 -4.32 6.24
C SER A 53 2.73 -3.97 4.80
N GLY A 54 3.56 -4.79 4.16
CA GLY A 54 4.01 -4.54 2.80
C GLY A 54 4.67 -3.15 2.68
N SER A 55 4.25 -2.37 1.70
CA SER A 55 4.71 -0.99 1.47
C SER A 55 3.93 0.09 2.26
N GLY A 56 3.05 -0.30 3.19
CA GLY A 56 2.29 0.64 4.02
C GLY A 56 1.05 1.24 3.34
N MET A 57 0.56 0.65 2.26
CA MET A 57 -0.60 1.20 1.55
C MET A 57 -1.89 1.14 2.37
N MET A 58 -2.05 0.18 3.30
CA MET A 58 -3.20 0.17 4.21
C MET A 58 -3.17 1.34 5.18
N ARG A 59 -2.00 1.67 5.70
CA ARG A 59 -1.81 2.87 6.53
C ARG A 59 -2.06 4.14 5.74
N TRP A 60 -1.49 4.26 4.52
CA TRP A 60 -1.74 5.41 3.64
C TRP A 60 -3.23 5.62 3.39
N ALA A 61 -3.97 4.53 3.20
CA ALA A 61 -5.41 4.57 3.03
C ALA A 61 -6.15 4.98 4.31
N LEU A 62 -5.69 4.52 5.48
CA LEU A 62 -6.27 4.92 6.77
C LEU A 62 -6.04 6.42 7.03
N ASP A 63 -4.83 6.95 6.77
CA ASP A 63 -4.56 8.38 6.88
C ASP A 63 -5.49 9.19 5.98
N ARG A 64 -5.65 8.79 4.71
CA ARG A 64 -6.61 9.42 3.78
C ARG A 64 -8.05 9.37 4.29
N ALA A 65 -8.48 8.26 4.89
CA ALA A 65 -9.81 8.14 5.48
C ALA A 65 -10.01 9.14 6.63
N LEU A 66 -9.03 9.23 7.52
CA LEU A 66 -9.06 10.15 8.66
C LEU A 66 -9.04 11.64 8.23
N GLU A 67 -8.26 11.96 7.19
CA GLU A 67 -8.24 13.30 6.60
C GLU A 67 -9.61 13.67 6.00
N SER A 68 -10.26 12.73 5.31
CA SER A 68 -11.57 12.95 4.68
C SER A 68 -12.70 13.18 5.68
N GLU A 69 -12.55 12.72 6.93
CA GLU A 69 -13.49 12.97 8.03
C GLU A 69 -13.40 14.41 8.56
N GLY A 70 -12.33 15.15 8.23
CA GLY A 70 -12.08 16.50 8.75
C GLY A 70 -11.80 16.53 10.25
N SER A 71 -11.51 15.38 10.86
CA SER A 71 -11.27 15.26 12.30
C SER A 71 -9.89 15.75 12.74
N GLY A 72 -8.96 15.97 11.81
CA GLY A 72 -7.55 16.30 12.10
C GLY A 72 -6.74 15.12 12.64
N ARG A 73 -7.36 13.93 12.80
CA ARG A 73 -6.68 12.74 13.29
C ARG A 73 -5.73 12.16 12.25
N ARG A 74 -4.69 11.46 12.72
CA ARG A 74 -3.72 10.75 11.88
C ARG A 74 -3.47 9.34 12.40
N ALA A 75 -3.12 8.43 11.51
CA ALA A 75 -2.67 7.11 11.92
C ALA A 75 -1.22 7.20 12.42
N ARG A 76 -1.00 6.70 13.64
CA ARG A 76 0.33 6.51 14.21
C ARG A 76 0.70 5.04 14.18
N GLY A 77 1.70 4.66 13.39
CA GLY A 77 2.25 3.31 13.39
C GLY A 77 2.90 2.98 14.72
N LEU A 78 2.37 2.00 15.44
CA LEU A 78 3.00 1.43 16.61
C LEU A 78 3.98 0.33 16.22
N ALA A 79 3.57 -0.53 15.28
CA ALA A 79 4.38 -1.59 14.68
C ALA A 79 3.88 -1.91 13.28
N ALA A 80 4.80 -2.13 12.36
CA ALA A 80 4.56 -2.67 11.03
C ALA A 80 5.40 -3.93 10.87
N VAL A 81 4.80 -5.05 10.52
CA VAL A 81 5.49 -6.36 10.43
C VAL A 81 5.39 -6.90 9.02
N ASP A 82 6.54 -7.06 8.36
CA ASP A 82 6.66 -7.71 7.06
C ASP A 82 8.03 -8.35 6.88
N ASN A 83 8.10 -9.47 6.18
CA ASN A 83 9.35 -10.18 5.89
C ASN A 83 10.09 -9.66 4.66
N SER A 84 9.45 -8.86 3.82
CA SER A 84 10.01 -8.35 2.57
C SER A 84 10.89 -7.11 2.81
N GLU A 85 12.20 -7.25 2.63
CA GLU A 85 13.13 -6.11 2.72
C GLU A 85 12.78 -4.99 1.72
N VAL A 86 12.37 -5.36 0.51
CA VAL A 86 11.98 -4.42 -0.54
C VAL A 86 10.73 -3.64 -0.15
N ALA A 87 9.72 -4.33 0.38
CA ALA A 87 8.49 -3.68 0.84
C ALA A 87 8.76 -2.77 2.04
N ASN A 88 9.59 -3.24 2.99
CA ASN A 88 10.00 -2.45 4.15
C ASN A 88 10.80 -1.19 3.77
N ALA A 89 11.61 -1.23 2.69
CA ALA A 89 12.29 -0.05 2.19
C ALA A 89 11.30 1.01 1.67
N VAL A 90 10.26 0.58 0.93
CA VAL A 90 9.19 1.49 0.50
C VAL A 90 8.40 2.02 1.69
N TYR A 91 8.08 1.16 2.67
CA TYR A 91 7.40 1.57 3.90
C TYR A 91 8.19 2.66 4.64
N ALA A 92 9.47 2.42 4.91
CA ALA A 92 10.32 3.36 5.64
C ALA A 92 10.49 4.70 4.93
N ALA A 93 10.52 4.71 3.59
CA ALA A 93 10.59 5.94 2.80
C ALA A 93 9.33 6.80 2.94
N ASN A 94 8.16 6.18 3.20
CA ASN A 94 6.88 6.88 3.31
C ASN A 94 6.49 7.22 4.75
N PHE A 95 7.07 6.54 5.74
CA PHE A 95 6.76 6.73 7.15
C PHE A 95 8.05 6.85 7.99
N PRO A 96 8.90 7.87 7.71
CA PRO A 96 10.20 8.03 8.38
C PRO A 96 10.08 8.38 9.86
N ASP A 97 8.95 8.96 10.27
CA ASP A 97 8.72 9.43 11.65
C ASP A 97 8.14 8.35 12.58
N ASP A 98 7.95 7.12 12.08
CA ASP A 98 7.48 6.03 12.92
C ASP A 98 8.49 5.72 14.03
N PRO A 99 8.04 5.61 15.29
CA PRO A 99 8.92 5.36 16.44
C PRO A 99 9.63 4.02 16.36
N VAL A 100 9.00 3.06 15.67
CA VAL A 100 9.55 1.73 15.40
C VAL A 100 9.34 1.48 13.92
N GLY A 101 10.40 1.56 13.14
CA GLY A 101 10.33 1.27 11.69
C GLY A 101 9.80 -0.14 11.40
N PRO A 102 9.65 -0.53 10.12
CA PRO A 102 9.11 -1.82 9.76
C PRO A 102 9.95 -2.97 10.35
N LEU A 103 9.27 -3.86 11.07
CA LEU A 103 9.88 -4.99 11.78
C LEU A 103 9.95 -6.22 10.86
N ARG A 104 11.14 -6.70 10.60
CA ARG A 104 11.33 -7.99 9.96
C ARG A 104 11.25 -9.10 11.01
N ARG A 105 10.04 -9.47 11.42
CA ARG A 105 9.78 -10.52 12.40
C ARG A 105 8.93 -11.64 11.79
N ASN A 106 9.24 -12.87 12.16
CA ASN A 106 8.36 -13.99 11.88
C ASN A 106 7.15 -13.94 12.83
N ILE A 107 5.97 -13.75 12.27
CA ILE A 107 4.70 -13.67 13.01
C ILE A 107 4.43 -14.95 13.80
N GLU A 108 4.87 -16.11 13.32
CA GLU A 108 4.68 -17.40 14.02
C GLU A 108 5.44 -17.49 15.34
N HIS A 109 6.43 -16.64 15.56
CA HIS A 109 7.19 -16.58 16.81
C HIS A 109 6.64 -15.57 17.82
N LEU A 110 5.63 -14.78 17.46
CA LEU A 110 4.98 -13.86 18.38
C LEU A 110 4.15 -14.64 19.41
N THR A 111 4.19 -14.21 20.64
CA THR A 111 3.37 -14.76 21.74
C THR A 111 2.27 -13.76 22.11
N ALA A 112 1.27 -14.20 22.88
CA ALA A 112 0.27 -13.27 23.44
C ALA A 112 0.94 -12.21 24.32
N ALA A 113 2.00 -12.56 25.06
CA ALA A 113 2.75 -11.60 25.87
C ALA A 113 3.47 -10.54 25.03
N ASP A 114 3.99 -10.89 23.84
CA ASP A 114 4.55 -9.90 22.91
C ASP A 114 3.47 -8.94 22.41
N LEU A 115 2.30 -9.46 22.04
CA LEU A 115 1.19 -8.68 21.52
C LEU A 115 0.53 -7.79 22.60
N ASP A 116 0.58 -8.19 23.86
CA ASP A 116 0.13 -7.42 25.02
C ASP A 116 1.21 -6.45 25.57
N ALA A 117 2.34 -6.31 24.90
CA ALA A 117 3.44 -5.42 25.26
C ALA A 117 3.79 -4.45 24.10
N PRO A 118 4.44 -3.31 24.38
CA PRO A 118 4.97 -2.45 23.32
C PRO A 118 5.93 -3.22 22.38
N PRO A 119 5.91 -2.96 21.07
CA PRO A 119 5.16 -1.89 20.41
C PRO A 119 3.71 -2.27 19.99
N PHE A 120 3.24 -3.48 20.25
CA PHE A 120 1.95 -3.99 19.75
C PHE A 120 0.75 -3.60 20.62
N ALA A 121 0.97 -3.38 21.92
CA ALA A 121 -0.09 -3.10 22.88
C ALA A 121 -0.80 -1.78 22.63
N ASN A 122 -2.06 -1.70 23.05
CA ASN A 122 -2.90 -0.50 22.99
C ASN A 122 -3.19 0.00 21.57
N ALA A 123 -3.19 -0.86 20.58
CA ALA A 123 -3.59 -0.51 19.23
C ALA A 123 -5.10 -0.23 19.13
N ASP A 124 -5.47 0.85 18.43
CA ASP A 124 -6.86 1.13 18.10
C ASP A 124 -7.31 0.33 16.89
N VAL A 125 -6.40 0.13 15.92
CA VAL A 125 -6.66 -0.58 14.67
C VAL A 125 -5.57 -1.60 14.41
N TRP A 126 -5.97 -2.81 14.00
CA TRP A 126 -5.10 -3.75 13.32
C TRP A 126 -5.49 -3.84 11.84
N THR A 127 -4.49 -3.73 10.95
CA THR A 127 -4.63 -4.07 9.53
C THR A 127 -3.85 -5.34 9.23
N LEU A 128 -4.46 -6.22 8.41
CA LEU A 128 -3.87 -7.51 8.07
C LEU A 128 -4.09 -7.83 6.59
N SER A 129 -3.01 -8.08 5.85
CA SER A 129 -3.09 -8.61 4.47
C SER A 129 -2.28 -9.91 4.34
N PRO A 130 -2.75 -11.00 4.97
CA PRO A 130 -2.02 -12.25 5.01
C PRO A 130 -1.85 -12.86 3.61
N PRO A 131 -0.80 -13.68 3.38
CA PRO A 131 -0.53 -14.28 2.09
C PRO A 131 -1.75 -15.00 1.50
N CYS A 132 -2.03 -14.71 0.22
CA CYS A 132 -3.22 -15.18 -0.49
C CYS A 132 -3.15 -16.65 -0.97
N GLN A 133 -2.04 -17.32 -0.79
CA GLN A 133 -1.92 -18.74 -1.12
C GLN A 133 -2.20 -19.57 0.14
N PRO A 134 -3.14 -20.51 0.07
CA PRO A 134 -3.49 -21.39 -1.06
C PRO A 134 -4.75 -21.00 -1.86
N PHE A 135 -5.38 -19.85 -1.63
CA PHE A 135 -6.71 -19.48 -2.14
C PHE A 135 -6.74 -19.05 -3.63
N THR A 136 -5.60 -18.88 -4.30
CA THR A 136 -5.58 -18.50 -5.71
C THR A 136 -5.94 -19.67 -6.62
N ARG A 137 -6.73 -19.43 -7.69
CA ARG A 137 -7.09 -20.41 -8.73
C ARG A 137 -5.90 -21.15 -9.36
N LYS A 138 -4.66 -20.74 -9.12
CA LYS A 138 -3.41 -21.38 -9.58
C LYS A 138 -2.68 -22.12 -8.46
N GLY A 139 -3.14 -22.05 -7.20
CA GLY A 139 -2.58 -22.80 -6.08
C GLY A 139 -3.10 -24.24 -6.09
N LYS A 140 -2.28 -25.19 -5.62
CA LYS A 140 -2.80 -26.51 -5.25
C LYS A 140 -3.76 -26.28 -4.09
N GLU A 141 -4.98 -26.78 -4.16
CA GLU A 141 -6.03 -26.66 -3.15
C GLU A 141 -5.65 -27.40 -1.84
N LEU A 142 -4.60 -26.93 -1.17
CA LEU A 142 -4.10 -27.52 0.08
C LEU A 142 -4.82 -27.00 1.33
N HIS A 143 -5.87 -26.15 1.15
CA HIS A 143 -6.68 -25.57 2.24
C HIS A 143 -5.85 -25.13 3.46
N GLY A 144 -6.28 -25.36 4.70
CA GLY A 144 -5.61 -24.89 5.93
C GLY A 144 -4.25 -25.51 6.24
N ASP A 145 -3.77 -26.51 5.50
CA ASP A 145 -2.46 -27.16 5.71
C ASP A 145 -1.32 -26.50 4.91
N ASP A 146 -1.59 -25.39 4.19
CA ASP A 146 -0.52 -24.67 3.50
C ASP A 146 0.35 -23.92 4.52
N PRO A 147 1.67 -24.14 4.55
CA PRO A 147 2.58 -23.44 5.47
C PRO A 147 2.48 -21.92 5.42
N ARG A 148 2.01 -21.36 4.32
CA ARG A 148 1.86 -19.91 4.13
C ARG A 148 0.67 -19.32 4.89
N ALA A 149 -0.34 -20.13 5.26
CA ALA A 149 -1.43 -19.74 6.13
C ALA A 149 -1.07 -19.85 7.62
N ALA A 150 0.04 -20.53 7.95
CA ALA A 150 0.42 -20.84 9.33
C ALA A 150 0.56 -19.60 10.21
N SER A 151 1.21 -18.55 9.69
CA SER A 151 1.41 -17.30 10.44
C SER A 151 0.10 -16.58 10.75
N PHE A 152 -0.85 -16.58 9.82
CA PHE A 152 -2.16 -15.96 10.06
C PHE A 152 -3.00 -16.80 11.04
N LEU A 153 -3.06 -18.11 10.85
CA LEU A 153 -3.71 -19.02 11.80
C LEU A 153 -3.10 -18.93 13.22
N HIS A 154 -1.81 -18.66 13.29
CA HIS A 154 -1.14 -18.42 14.57
C HIS A 154 -1.67 -17.16 15.26
N LEU A 155 -1.73 -16.01 14.55
CA LEU A 155 -2.34 -14.79 15.08
C LEU A 155 -3.79 -15.01 15.51
N LEU A 156 -4.58 -15.74 14.71
CA LEU A 156 -5.97 -16.03 15.04
C LEU A 156 -6.13 -16.88 16.31
N ARG A 157 -5.17 -17.79 16.60
CA ARG A 157 -5.16 -18.53 17.87
C ARG A 157 -4.82 -17.65 19.07
N LEU A 158 -3.95 -16.65 18.89
CA LEU A 158 -3.56 -15.72 19.95
C LEU A 158 -4.65 -14.67 20.22
N PHE A 159 -5.35 -14.22 19.18
CA PHE A 159 -6.30 -13.11 19.26
C PHE A 159 -7.32 -13.23 20.41
N PRO A 160 -7.99 -14.37 20.63
CA PRO A 160 -8.92 -14.53 21.74
C PRO A 160 -8.29 -14.45 23.14
N THR A 161 -6.97 -14.62 23.25
CA THR A 161 -6.24 -14.66 24.54
C THR A 161 -5.65 -13.30 24.92
N LEU A 162 -5.68 -12.31 24.03
CA LEU A 162 -5.13 -10.97 24.28
C LEU A 162 -5.88 -10.28 25.42
N ARG A 163 -5.15 -9.57 26.27
CA ARG A 163 -5.75 -8.76 27.34
C ARG A 163 -6.49 -7.55 26.77
N GLU A 164 -5.85 -6.84 25.84
CA GLU A 164 -6.38 -5.64 25.20
C GLU A 164 -6.29 -5.79 23.68
N PRO A 165 -7.21 -6.52 23.04
CA PRO A 165 -7.24 -6.62 21.58
C PRO A 165 -7.61 -5.27 20.96
N PRO A 166 -7.27 -5.03 19.67
CA PRO A 166 -7.55 -3.76 18.99
C PRO A 166 -9.06 -3.47 18.94
N ARG A 167 -9.41 -2.20 18.98
CA ARG A 167 -10.83 -1.80 18.88
C ARG A 167 -11.43 -2.09 17.51
N ARG A 168 -10.62 -2.09 16.46
CA ARG A 168 -11.02 -2.30 15.07
C ARG A 168 -10.03 -3.20 14.34
N VAL A 169 -10.54 -4.00 13.42
CA VAL A 169 -9.73 -4.88 12.56
C VAL A 169 -10.15 -4.72 11.11
N LEU A 170 -9.19 -4.58 10.21
CA LEU A 170 -9.37 -4.62 8.77
C LEU A 170 -8.50 -5.74 8.20
N VAL A 171 -9.14 -6.69 7.49
CA VAL A 171 -8.44 -7.79 6.81
C VAL A 171 -8.68 -7.68 5.32
N GLU A 172 -7.62 -7.83 4.52
CA GLU A 172 -7.70 -7.94 3.06
C GLU A 172 -7.21 -9.30 2.60
N ASN A 173 -7.83 -9.86 1.56
CA ASN A 173 -7.35 -11.06 0.87
C ASN A 173 -7.89 -11.14 -0.56
N VAL A 174 -7.49 -12.15 -1.31
CA VAL A 174 -8.02 -12.42 -2.65
C VAL A 174 -9.43 -12.98 -2.60
N VAL A 175 -10.16 -12.83 -3.71
CA VAL A 175 -11.44 -13.54 -3.93
C VAL A 175 -11.21 -15.05 -3.86
N GLY A 176 -12.12 -15.74 -3.16
CA GLY A 176 -12.02 -17.16 -2.79
C GLY A 176 -11.66 -17.34 -1.31
N PHE A 177 -11.11 -16.32 -0.65
CA PHE A 177 -10.87 -16.37 0.80
C PHE A 177 -12.19 -16.52 1.58
N GLU A 178 -13.26 -15.91 1.11
CA GLU A 178 -14.60 -15.93 1.73
C GLU A 178 -15.20 -17.34 1.92
N THR A 179 -14.69 -18.32 1.19
CA THR A 179 -15.15 -19.73 1.27
C THR A 179 -14.12 -20.66 1.92
N SER A 180 -13.07 -20.09 2.54
CA SER A 180 -11.95 -20.87 3.08
C SER A 180 -12.11 -21.19 4.57
N ALA A 181 -11.51 -22.29 5.01
CA ALA A 181 -11.37 -22.64 6.43
C ALA A 181 -10.60 -21.57 7.23
N THR A 182 -9.68 -20.84 6.58
CA THR A 182 -8.94 -19.74 7.21
C THR A 182 -9.85 -18.55 7.51
N ARG A 183 -10.80 -18.25 6.63
CA ARG A 183 -11.85 -17.25 6.90
C ARG A 183 -12.73 -17.69 8.06
N ASP A 184 -13.09 -18.97 8.13
CA ASP A 184 -13.90 -19.50 9.24
C ASP A 184 -13.15 -19.41 10.58
N ALA A 185 -11.85 -19.65 10.59
CA ALA A 185 -10.99 -19.44 11.75
C ALA A 185 -10.93 -17.96 12.18
N LEU A 186 -10.85 -17.03 11.22
CA LEU A 186 -10.93 -15.59 11.49
C LEU A 186 -12.27 -15.21 12.14
N VAL A 187 -13.35 -15.68 11.58
CA VAL A 187 -14.70 -15.47 12.12
C VAL A 187 -14.79 -15.99 13.54
N ALA A 188 -14.36 -17.22 13.79
CA ALA A 188 -14.38 -17.84 15.13
C ALA A 188 -13.54 -17.04 16.16
N ALA A 189 -12.38 -16.53 15.76
CA ALA A 189 -11.52 -15.71 16.63
C ALA A 189 -12.19 -14.38 17.01
N LEU A 190 -12.84 -13.71 16.05
CA LEU A 190 -13.58 -12.46 16.28
C LEU A 190 -14.84 -12.69 17.11
N ASP A 191 -15.62 -13.75 16.82
CA ASP A 191 -16.83 -14.11 17.54
C ASP A 191 -16.54 -14.47 19.00
N ALA A 192 -15.42 -15.14 19.28
CA ALA A 192 -14.98 -15.45 20.65
C ALA A 192 -14.76 -14.18 21.51
N ARG A 193 -14.58 -13.02 20.88
CA ARG A 193 -14.41 -11.71 21.54
C ARG A 193 -15.60 -10.80 21.33
N GLY A 194 -16.68 -11.28 20.71
CA GLY A 194 -17.94 -10.53 20.50
C GLY A 194 -17.85 -9.39 19.50
N TYR A 195 -16.92 -9.45 18.52
CA TYR A 195 -16.79 -8.41 17.49
C TYR A 195 -17.97 -8.45 16.53
N ALA A 196 -18.52 -7.27 16.24
CA ALA A 196 -19.39 -7.08 15.07
C ALA A 196 -18.52 -7.05 13.79
N ARG A 197 -19.00 -7.66 12.71
CA ARG A 197 -18.25 -7.72 11.45
C ARG A 197 -19.08 -7.44 10.23
N ARG A 198 -18.41 -7.02 9.15
CA ARG A 198 -18.93 -6.85 7.78
C ARG A 198 -17.91 -7.40 6.80
N GLU A 199 -18.39 -8.07 5.76
CA GLU A 199 -17.55 -8.68 4.72
C GLU A 199 -17.92 -8.11 3.35
N TYR A 200 -16.90 -7.89 2.49
CA TYR A 200 -17.08 -7.23 1.19
C TYR A 200 -16.24 -7.89 0.12
N LEU A 201 -16.76 -7.94 -1.11
CA LEU A 201 -16.01 -8.21 -2.32
C LEU A 201 -15.96 -6.94 -3.16
N VAL A 202 -14.78 -6.34 -3.28
CA VAL A 202 -14.63 -5.02 -3.85
C VAL A 202 -13.48 -4.95 -4.85
N SER A 203 -13.69 -4.11 -5.86
CA SER A 203 -12.70 -3.76 -6.87
C SER A 203 -12.62 -2.24 -7.03
N PRO A 204 -11.47 -1.65 -7.37
CA PRO A 204 -11.34 -0.23 -7.70
C PRO A 204 -12.33 0.25 -8.76
N ARG A 205 -12.71 -0.63 -9.70
CA ARG A 205 -13.73 -0.32 -10.73
C ARG A 205 -15.09 0.06 -10.14
N HIS A 206 -15.44 -0.41 -8.93
CA HIS A 206 -16.67 -0.03 -8.25
C HIS A 206 -16.65 1.43 -7.78
N LEU A 207 -15.46 2.01 -7.68
CA LEU A 207 -15.21 3.43 -7.38
C LEU A 207 -14.89 4.26 -8.64
N GLY A 208 -15.16 3.71 -9.84
CA GLY A 208 -14.92 4.39 -11.12
C GLY A 208 -13.47 4.39 -11.58
N VAL A 209 -12.54 3.72 -10.88
CA VAL A 209 -11.13 3.57 -11.29
C VAL A 209 -11.03 2.54 -12.41
N PRO A 210 -10.33 2.81 -13.53
CA PRO A 210 -10.21 1.88 -14.67
C PRO A 210 -9.27 0.70 -14.37
N TYR A 211 -9.46 0.06 -13.21
CA TYR A 211 -8.58 -0.99 -12.69
C TYR A 211 -9.37 -2.13 -12.08
N VAL A 212 -9.17 -3.33 -12.58
CA VAL A 212 -9.81 -4.55 -12.06
C VAL A 212 -8.89 -5.24 -11.07
N ARG A 213 -9.22 -5.14 -9.79
CA ARG A 213 -8.51 -5.80 -8.69
C ARG A 213 -9.53 -6.24 -7.65
N ASP A 214 -10.25 -7.30 -7.96
CA ASP A 214 -11.27 -7.85 -7.06
C ASP A 214 -10.60 -8.45 -5.82
N ARG A 215 -11.04 -8.04 -4.62
CA ARG A 215 -10.50 -8.47 -3.32
C ARG A 215 -11.61 -8.68 -2.32
N TYR A 216 -11.33 -9.58 -1.39
CA TYR A 216 -12.11 -9.76 -0.18
C TYR A 216 -11.61 -8.81 0.91
N TYR A 217 -12.55 -8.25 1.67
CA TYR A 217 -12.27 -7.44 2.84
C TYR A 217 -13.19 -7.84 4.00
N MET A 218 -12.66 -7.82 5.22
CA MET A 218 -13.43 -7.93 6.44
C MET A 218 -13.13 -6.73 7.34
N LEU A 219 -14.18 -6.07 7.79
CA LEU A 219 -14.13 -5.06 8.83
C LEU A 219 -14.70 -5.65 10.11
N ALA A 220 -14.06 -5.41 11.26
CA ALA A 220 -14.59 -5.85 12.54
C ALA A 220 -14.41 -4.76 13.61
N LYS A 221 -15.40 -4.63 14.48
CA LYS A 221 -15.45 -3.66 15.58
C LYS A 221 -15.67 -4.40 16.90
N ALA A 222 -14.90 -4.02 17.92
CA ALA A 222 -15.00 -4.56 19.28
C ALA A 222 -16.37 -4.30 19.92
N PRO A 223 -16.75 -5.05 20.95
CA PRO A 223 -17.98 -4.79 21.72
C PRO A 223 -18.09 -3.34 22.16
N GLY A 224 -19.29 -2.77 22.02
CA GLY A 224 -19.58 -1.36 22.30
C GLY A 224 -19.44 -0.42 21.11
N LEU A 225 -18.75 -0.84 20.04
CA LEU A 225 -18.75 -0.15 18.76
C LEU A 225 -19.76 -0.78 17.80
N ARG A 226 -20.36 0.01 16.91
CA ARG A 226 -21.35 -0.46 15.95
C ARG A 226 -21.07 0.05 14.56
N PHE A 227 -21.47 -0.72 13.53
CA PHE A 227 -21.61 -0.24 12.17
C PHE A 227 -22.94 0.49 12.04
N ARG A 228 -23.03 1.49 11.19
CA ARG A 228 -24.32 2.14 10.88
C ARG A 228 -25.27 1.12 10.24
N ASP A 229 -26.56 1.17 10.62
CA ASP A 229 -27.58 0.23 10.13
C ASP A 229 -27.86 0.34 8.61
N GLN A 230 -27.41 1.43 7.97
CA GLN A 230 -27.54 1.65 6.52
C GLN A 230 -26.56 0.84 5.68
N ASP A 231 -25.63 0.14 6.31
CA ASP A 231 -24.59 -0.61 5.64
C ASP A 231 -25.13 -1.96 5.17
N VAL A 232 -25.53 -2.02 3.90
CA VAL A 232 -25.93 -3.28 3.27
C VAL A 232 -24.71 -4.20 3.14
N PRO A 233 -24.72 -5.42 3.69
CA PRO A 233 -23.64 -6.36 3.50
C PRO A 233 -23.32 -6.56 2.01
N GLY A 234 -22.04 -6.44 1.63
CA GLY A 234 -21.59 -6.59 0.24
C GLY A 234 -21.71 -5.32 -0.62
N SER A 235 -22.26 -4.22 -0.11
CA SER A 235 -22.17 -2.91 -0.75
C SER A 235 -21.09 -2.07 -0.11
N ILE A 236 -20.30 -1.37 -0.93
CA ILE A 236 -19.51 -0.25 -0.40
C ILE A 236 -20.44 0.96 -0.39
N PRO A 237 -20.63 1.61 0.76
CA PRO A 237 -21.34 2.87 0.80
C PRO A 237 -20.47 3.93 0.11
N VAL A 238 -20.75 4.24 -1.14
CA VAL A 238 -20.08 5.34 -1.85
C VAL A 238 -20.68 6.65 -1.34
N ARG A 239 -19.91 7.39 -0.54
CA ARG A 239 -20.29 8.74 -0.13
C ARG A 239 -20.19 9.66 -1.34
N GLY A 240 -21.32 10.11 -1.87
CA GLY A 240 -21.35 11.18 -2.88
C GLY A 240 -21.82 10.83 -4.28
N GLY A 241 -22.56 9.77 -4.49
CA GLY A 241 -23.17 9.44 -5.80
C GLY A 241 -22.31 8.52 -6.66
N ALA A 242 -22.85 8.09 -7.81
CA ALA A 242 -22.14 7.24 -8.74
C ALA A 242 -20.84 7.90 -9.19
N SER A 243 -19.71 7.30 -8.87
CA SER A 243 -18.40 7.78 -9.30
C SER A 243 -18.35 7.84 -10.81
N ARG A 244 -17.90 8.98 -11.37
CA ARG A 244 -17.64 9.09 -12.80
C ARG A 244 -16.68 7.99 -13.24
N ARG A 245 -17.05 7.24 -14.27
CA ARG A 245 -16.14 6.27 -14.87
C ARG A 245 -14.95 7.01 -15.48
N ARG A 246 -13.75 6.72 -14.98
CA ARG A 246 -12.49 7.31 -15.41
C ARG A 246 -11.85 6.43 -16.50
N VAL A 247 -10.90 7.01 -17.25
CA VAL A 247 -10.12 6.33 -18.28
C VAL A 247 -8.65 6.26 -17.88
N LEU A 248 -7.88 5.38 -18.49
CA LEU A 248 -6.47 5.16 -18.15
C LEU A 248 -5.63 6.44 -18.31
N ALA A 249 -5.94 7.30 -19.27
CA ALA A 249 -5.23 8.56 -19.48
C ALA A 249 -5.10 9.41 -18.20
N GLU A 250 -6.06 9.32 -17.28
CA GLU A 250 -6.06 10.07 -16.01
C GLU A 250 -5.01 9.54 -15.00
N TYR A 251 -4.38 8.40 -15.30
CA TYR A 251 -3.44 7.70 -14.43
C TYR A 251 -2.04 7.54 -15.03
N LEU A 252 -1.89 7.92 -16.31
CA LEU A 252 -0.59 7.89 -16.99
C LEU A 252 0.26 9.08 -16.57
N GLU A 253 1.57 8.93 -16.68
CA GLU A 253 2.50 10.03 -16.41
C GLU A 253 2.32 11.15 -17.43
N ALA A 254 2.44 12.40 -16.99
CA ALA A 254 2.18 13.57 -17.83
C ALA A 254 3.13 13.61 -19.03
N GLY A 255 2.55 13.85 -20.23
CA GLY A 255 3.30 13.95 -21.49
C GLY A 255 3.55 12.62 -22.18
N ASP A 256 3.01 11.51 -21.64
CA ASP A 256 3.09 10.21 -22.31
C ASP A 256 1.77 9.90 -23.05
N PRO A 257 1.71 10.07 -24.38
CA PRO A 257 0.50 9.83 -25.17
C PRO A 257 0.21 8.34 -25.43
N GLY A 258 0.84 7.43 -24.69
CA GLY A 258 0.69 5.99 -24.87
C GLY A 258 1.99 5.32 -25.32
N ALA A 259 1.99 4.65 -26.47
CA ALA A 259 3.15 3.88 -26.93
C ALA A 259 4.35 4.73 -27.37
N GLU A 260 4.18 6.03 -27.58
CA GLU A 260 5.28 6.96 -27.88
C GLU A 260 6.10 7.35 -26.65
N CYS A 261 6.15 6.46 -25.65
CA CYS A 261 6.93 6.64 -24.44
C CYS A 261 8.38 6.95 -24.75
N SER A 262 8.88 8.03 -24.17
CA SER A 262 10.28 8.44 -24.30
C SER A 262 11.28 7.51 -23.61
N ASP A 263 10.79 6.58 -22.77
CA ASP A 263 11.62 5.57 -22.10
C ASP A 263 11.56 4.20 -22.82
N PRO A 264 12.53 3.88 -23.69
CA PRO A 264 12.60 2.60 -24.40
C PRO A 264 12.68 1.38 -23.46
N SER A 265 13.06 1.60 -22.21
CA SER A 265 13.14 0.52 -21.21
C SER A 265 11.76 -0.04 -20.82
N LEU A 266 10.69 0.71 -21.11
CA LEU A 266 9.31 0.27 -20.92
C LEU A 266 8.75 -0.49 -22.14
N TRP A 267 9.39 -0.43 -23.29
CA TRP A 267 8.89 -1.14 -24.48
C TRP A 267 8.82 -2.64 -24.23
N VAL A 268 7.76 -3.26 -24.72
CA VAL A 268 7.65 -4.71 -24.74
C VAL A 268 8.55 -5.22 -25.87
N PRO A 269 9.59 -6.01 -25.57
CA PRO A 269 10.48 -6.52 -26.63
C PRO A 269 9.68 -7.28 -27.70
N THR A 270 9.89 -6.95 -28.97
CA THR A 270 9.13 -7.55 -30.12
C THR A 270 9.18 -9.06 -30.10
N ALA A 271 10.31 -9.67 -29.74
CA ALA A 271 10.43 -11.11 -29.57
C ALA A 271 9.49 -11.67 -28.48
N THR A 272 9.30 -10.93 -27.38
CA THR A 272 8.36 -11.28 -26.30
C THR A 272 6.93 -11.14 -26.77
N ALA A 273 6.60 -10.00 -27.40
CA ALA A 273 5.28 -9.75 -27.93
C ALA A 273 4.89 -10.79 -29.00
N ARG A 274 5.81 -11.14 -29.90
CA ARG A 274 5.64 -12.18 -30.93
C ARG A 274 5.41 -13.55 -30.34
N LYS A 275 6.15 -13.92 -29.29
CA LYS A 275 6.01 -15.23 -28.64
C LYS A 275 4.67 -15.39 -27.91
N TYR A 276 4.16 -14.30 -27.33
CA TYR A 276 3.03 -14.33 -26.41
C TYR A 276 1.82 -13.52 -26.90
N TRP A 277 1.75 -13.14 -28.18
CA TRP A 277 0.74 -12.24 -28.73
C TRP A 277 -0.71 -12.61 -28.39
N ARG A 278 -1.02 -13.92 -28.33
CA ARG A 278 -2.38 -14.40 -28.00
C ARG A 278 -2.80 -14.11 -26.56
N TRP A 279 -1.83 -13.82 -25.70
CA TRP A 279 -2.04 -13.69 -24.26
C TRP A 279 -1.90 -12.26 -23.78
N LEU A 280 -1.43 -11.34 -24.64
CA LEU A 280 -1.30 -9.95 -24.30
C LEU A 280 -2.68 -9.30 -24.22
N ASN A 281 -2.93 -8.62 -23.10
CA ASN A 281 -4.09 -7.74 -22.91
C ASN A 281 -3.65 -6.33 -23.25
N VAL A 282 -4.14 -5.83 -24.37
CA VAL A 282 -3.79 -4.50 -24.89
C VAL A 282 -4.87 -3.51 -24.47
N VAL A 283 -4.43 -2.38 -23.96
CA VAL A 283 -5.25 -1.23 -23.59
C VAL A 283 -4.67 0.04 -24.20
N THR A 284 -5.47 1.11 -24.23
CA THR A 284 -5.08 2.44 -24.70
C THR A 284 -5.34 3.47 -23.61
N PRO A 285 -4.86 4.72 -23.76
CA PRO A 285 -5.20 5.80 -22.83
C PRO A 285 -6.72 6.00 -22.67
N ALA A 286 -7.53 5.78 -23.72
CA ALA A 286 -8.98 5.88 -23.66
C ALA A 286 -9.68 4.67 -23.00
N SER A 287 -8.95 3.59 -22.69
CA SER A 287 -9.55 2.40 -22.08
C SER A 287 -10.12 2.72 -20.70
N ALA A 288 -11.34 2.24 -20.45
CA ALA A 288 -12.02 2.40 -19.17
C ALA A 288 -11.82 1.22 -18.21
N SER A 289 -10.89 0.30 -18.55
CA SER A 289 -10.56 -0.85 -17.71
C SER A 289 -9.21 -1.43 -18.08
N CYS A 290 -8.40 -1.78 -17.08
CA CYS A 290 -7.23 -2.65 -17.22
C CYS A 290 -7.29 -3.80 -16.22
N GLN A 291 -6.55 -4.86 -16.49
CA GLN A 291 -6.49 -6.03 -15.60
C GLN A 291 -5.52 -5.81 -14.45
N CYS A 292 -5.68 -6.63 -13.41
CA CYS A 292 -4.84 -6.63 -12.24
C CYS A 292 -3.35 -6.78 -12.56
N PHE A 293 -2.54 -5.83 -12.15
CA PHE A 293 -1.09 -5.98 -12.10
C PHE A 293 -0.71 -6.90 -10.94
N THR A 294 0.05 -7.93 -11.26
CA THR A 294 0.51 -8.93 -10.28
C THR A 294 1.99 -8.74 -9.99
N ALA A 295 2.49 -9.35 -8.92
CA ALA A 295 3.92 -9.36 -8.57
C ALA A 295 4.85 -9.87 -9.69
N GLY A 296 4.29 -10.55 -10.68
CA GLY A 296 5.02 -11.05 -11.86
C GLY A 296 5.03 -10.09 -13.05
N TYR A 297 4.45 -8.89 -12.94
CA TYR A 297 4.41 -7.93 -14.04
C TYR A 297 5.81 -7.59 -14.55
N GLY A 298 5.94 -7.42 -15.86
CA GLY A 298 7.23 -7.24 -16.53
C GLY A 298 8.10 -8.50 -16.64
N LYS A 299 7.80 -9.56 -15.86
CA LYS A 299 8.46 -10.87 -15.98
C LYS A 299 7.61 -11.87 -16.78
N THR A 300 6.31 -11.79 -16.59
CA THR A 300 5.33 -12.66 -17.28
C THR A 300 4.31 -11.81 -18.01
N VAL A 301 3.93 -12.21 -19.19
CA VAL A 301 2.94 -11.50 -20.03
C VAL A 301 1.51 -11.55 -19.45
N TYR A 302 1.26 -12.40 -18.47
CA TYR A 302 -0.05 -12.51 -17.79
C TYR A 302 -0.15 -11.63 -16.53
N GLY A 303 0.90 -10.87 -16.24
CA GLY A 303 1.00 -10.10 -15.00
C GLY A 303 0.20 -8.82 -14.98
N GLY A 304 -0.45 -8.42 -16.09
CA GLY A 304 -1.23 -7.19 -16.25
C GLY A 304 -1.52 -6.89 -17.71
N CYS A 305 -1.77 -5.61 -18.03
CA CYS A 305 -1.97 -5.12 -19.39
C CYS A 305 -0.69 -4.52 -19.98
N VAL A 306 -0.66 -4.37 -21.31
CA VAL A 306 0.31 -3.55 -22.03
C VAL A 306 -0.44 -2.37 -22.68
N LEU A 307 0.22 -1.22 -22.72
CA LEU A 307 -0.34 -0.01 -23.30
C LEU A 307 0.09 0.11 -24.77
N ALA A 308 -0.86 0.47 -25.62
CA ALA A 308 -0.65 0.78 -27.02
C ALA A 308 -1.11 2.21 -27.31
N SER A 309 -0.59 2.82 -28.39
CA SER A 309 -1.16 4.05 -28.94
C SER A 309 -2.56 3.81 -29.50
N GLU A 310 -3.39 4.84 -29.52
CA GLU A 310 -4.75 4.75 -30.14
C GLU A 310 -4.67 4.37 -31.63
N SER A 311 -3.67 4.90 -32.34
CA SER A 311 -3.44 4.60 -33.76
C SER A 311 -3.11 3.13 -33.99
N PHE A 312 -2.22 2.55 -33.15
CA PHE A 312 -1.88 1.13 -33.25
C PHE A 312 -3.07 0.23 -32.88
N ALA A 313 -3.80 0.56 -31.83
CA ALA A 313 -4.97 -0.20 -31.40
C ALA A 313 -6.12 -0.16 -32.40
N SER A 314 -6.25 0.94 -33.17
CA SER A 314 -7.26 1.12 -34.23
C SER A 314 -6.84 0.52 -35.58
N SER A 315 -5.61 0.06 -35.73
CA SER A 315 -5.11 -0.59 -36.92
C SER A 315 -5.59 -2.04 -37.06
N SER A 316 -5.33 -2.63 -38.26
CA SER A 316 -5.57 -4.07 -38.47
C SER A 316 -4.71 -5.01 -37.61
N LYS A 317 -3.72 -4.48 -36.91
CA LYS A 317 -2.84 -5.22 -35.98
C LYS A 317 -3.55 -5.60 -34.68
N CYS A 318 -4.66 -4.94 -34.33
CA CYS A 318 -5.42 -5.20 -33.10
C CYS A 318 -6.88 -5.58 -33.41
N VAL A 319 -7.48 -6.37 -32.54
CA VAL A 319 -8.90 -6.71 -32.56
C VAL A 319 -9.52 -6.38 -31.19
N PRO A 320 -10.72 -5.77 -31.16
CA PRO A 320 -11.41 -5.52 -29.90
C PRO A 320 -11.66 -6.82 -29.14
N SER A 321 -11.35 -6.85 -27.86
CA SER A 321 -11.63 -7.98 -26.95
C SER A 321 -12.77 -7.65 -25.96
N ASN A 322 -12.95 -6.37 -25.65
CA ASN A 322 -14.09 -5.81 -24.92
C ASN A 322 -14.29 -4.36 -25.36
N VAL A 323 -15.22 -4.14 -26.27
CA VAL A 323 -15.50 -2.81 -26.83
C VAL A 323 -15.96 -1.82 -25.76
N ALA A 324 -16.81 -2.25 -24.83
CA ALA A 324 -17.36 -1.38 -23.78
C ALA A 324 -16.29 -0.88 -22.78
N GLU A 325 -15.17 -1.61 -22.68
CA GLU A 325 -14.05 -1.27 -21.80
C GLU A 325 -12.84 -0.71 -22.58
N GLY A 326 -12.91 -0.64 -23.93
CA GLY A 326 -11.79 -0.23 -24.77
C GLY A 326 -10.59 -1.16 -24.68
N ARG A 327 -10.82 -2.48 -24.64
CA ARG A 327 -9.76 -3.49 -24.55
C ARG A 327 -9.57 -4.20 -25.85
N PHE A 328 -8.32 -4.54 -26.13
CA PHE A 328 -7.91 -5.15 -27.38
C PHE A 328 -7.04 -6.39 -27.17
N ARG A 329 -6.84 -7.15 -28.25
CA ARG A 329 -5.82 -8.18 -28.39
C ARG A 329 -5.11 -7.97 -29.73
N LEU A 330 -3.90 -8.49 -29.84
CA LEU A 330 -3.21 -8.50 -31.13
C LEU A 330 -3.94 -9.44 -32.10
N ALA A 331 -4.06 -9.03 -33.35
CA ALA A 331 -4.65 -9.81 -34.45
C ALA A 331 -3.73 -10.94 -34.89
N GLY A 332 -2.42 -10.75 -34.71
CA GLY A 332 -1.36 -11.68 -35.07
C GLY A 332 -0.07 -11.41 -34.30
N PRO A 333 0.99 -12.18 -34.55
CA PRO A 333 2.30 -11.90 -34.00
C PRO A 333 2.84 -10.58 -34.58
N PRO A 334 3.33 -9.64 -33.75
CA PRO A 334 3.86 -8.37 -34.23
C PRO A 334 5.13 -8.58 -35.06
N GLU A 335 5.35 -7.67 -36.01
CA GLU A 335 6.51 -7.61 -36.88
C GLU A 335 7.62 -6.73 -36.29
N GLU A 336 8.78 -6.65 -36.93
CA GLU A 336 9.88 -5.79 -36.45
C GLU A 336 9.53 -4.30 -36.50
N ASP A 337 8.75 -3.90 -37.50
CA ASP A 337 8.25 -2.52 -37.63
C ASP A 337 7.26 -2.10 -36.54
N ASP A 338 6.77 -3.05 -35.74
CA ASP A 338 5.90 -2.80 -34.61
C ASP A 338 6.69 -2.53 -33.31
N GLU A 339 8.02 -2.42 -33.36
CA GLU A 339 8.83 -2.11 -32.19
C GLU A 339 8.44 -0.74 -31.61
N GLY A 340 8.32 -0.68 -30.27
CA GLY A 340 7.89 0.53 -29.58
C GLY A 340 6.38 0.80 -29.57
N GLN A 341 5.57 0.01 -30.32
CA GLN A 341 4.11 0.18 -30.36
C GLN A 341 3.39 -0.32 -29.10
N LEU A 342 4.07 -1.15 -28.31
CA LEU A 342 3.55 -1.69 -27.06
C LEU A 342 4.55 -1.39 -25.92
N ARG A 343 4.03 -0.91 -24.80
CA ARG A 343 4.85 -0.72 -23.61
C ARG A 343 4.24 -1.28 -22.34
N TYR A 344 5.07 -1.55 -21.36
CA TYR A 344 4.65 -1.77 -19.99
C TYR A 344 4.23 -0.44 -19.34
N PHE A 345 3.35 -0.52 -18.35
CA PHE A 345 3.09 0.60 -17.44
C PHE A 345 4.32 0.85 -16.57
N SER A 346 4.63 2.10 -16.31
CA SER A 346 5.66 2.44 -15.33
C SER A 346 5.24 2.07 -13.90
N PRO A 347 6.17 1.94 -12.95
CA PRO A 347 5.80 1.77 -11.55
C PRO A 347 4.91 2.90 -11.02
N ARG A 348 5.13 4.16 -11.46
CA ARG A 348 4.33 5.31 -11.04
C ARG A 348 2.89 5.21 -11.56
N GLU A 349 2.70 4.86 -12.81
CA GLU A 349 1.36 4.67 -13.38
C GLU A 349 0.57 3.55 -12.68
N ILE A 350 1.27 2.46 -12.30
CA ILE A 350 0.64 1.41 -11.50
C ILE A 350 0.30 1.92 -10.10
N ALA A 351 1.17 2.71 -9.48
CA ALA A 351 0.90 3.34 -8.19
C ALA A 351 -0.31 4.28 -8.25
N ASN A 352 -0.41 5.10 -9.33
CA ASN A 352 -1.56 5.96 -9.57
C ASN A 352 -2.86 5.15 -9.65
N LEU A 353 -2.86 4.01 -10.37
CA LEU A 353 -4.01 3.10 -10.45
C LEU A 353 -4.36 2.42 -9.12
N HIS A 354 -3.41 2.33 -8.19
CA HIS A 354 -3.68 1.91 -6.82
C HIS A 354 -4.22 3.04 -5.93
N GLY A 355 -4.33 4.26 -6.46
CA GLY A 355 -4.81 5.44 -5.73
C GLY A 355 -3.70 6.16 -4.94
N LEU A 356 -2.44 5.94 -5.29
CA LEU A 356 -1.30 6.68 -4.75
C LEU A 356 -1.02 7.88 -5.63
N ASP A 357 -0.76 9.02 -5.03
CA ASP A 357 -0.31 10.23 -5.70
C ASP A 357 1.22 10.34 -5.70
N GLU A 358 1.75 11.44 -6.24
CA GLU A 358 3.19 11.69 -6.35
C GLU A 358 3.90 11.82 -5.00
N SER A 359 3.17 12.13 -3.92
CA SER A 359 3.73 12.25 -2.58
C SER A 359 4.10 10.90 -1.98
N PHE A 360 3.51 9.79 -2.47
CA PHE A 360 3.94 8.45 -2.09
C PHE A 360 5.26 8.10 -2.78
N ALA A 361 6.32 7.99 -1.98
CA ALA A 361 7.66 7.73 -2.46
C ALA A 361 7.81 6.30 -3.02
N LEU A 362 8.36 6.20 -4.23
CA LEU A 362 8.90 4.97 -4.82
C LEU A 362 10.43 5.11 -4.83
N PRO A 363 11.17 4.49 -3.91
CA PRO A 363 12.61 4.69 -3.75
C PRO A 363 13.39 4.40 -5.04
N SER A 364 14.22 5.34 -5.46
CA SER A 364 14.99 5.28 -6.72
C SER A 364 16.08 4.20 -6.73
N GLU A 365 16.52 3.75 -5.56
CA GLU A 365 17.47 2.65 -5.39
C GLU A 365 16.86 1.27 -5.68
N LEU A 366 15.52 1.18 -5.73
CA LEU A 366 14.84 -0.04 -6.08
C LEU A 366 14.73 -0.20 -7.60
N THR A 367 15.04 -1.38 -8.07
CA THR A 367 14.84 -1.72 -9.47
C THR A 367 13.37 -1.71 -9.86
N ARG A 368 13.05 -1.40 -11.11
CA ARG A 368 11.68 -1.48 -11.65
C ARG A 368 11.00 -2.81 -11.35
N ARG A 369 11.74 -3.91 -11.41
CA ARG A 369 11.22 -5.24 -11.08
C ARG A 369 10.81 -5.37 -9.60
N GLN A 370 11.58 -4.80 -8.68
CA GLN A 370 11.25 -4.78 -7.26
C GLN A 370 10.02 -3.92 -7.00
N LEU A 371 9.90 -2.77 -7.67
CA LEU A 371 8.71 -1.92 -7.59
C LEU A 371 7.46 -2.63 -8.14
N TYR A 372 7.55 -3.29 -9.29
CA TYR A 372 6.44 -4.10 -9.82
C TYR A 372 6.03 -5.23 -8.86
N PHE A 373 7.00 -5.91 -8.24
CA PHE A 373 6.74 -6.94 -7.26
C PHE A 373 5.98 -6.38 -6.05
N THR A 374 6.42 -5.24 -5.52
CA THR A 374 5.81 -4.58 -4.36
C THR A 374 4.40 -4.10 -4.68
N LEU A 375 4.23 -3.36 -5.78
CA LEU A 375 2.93 -2.83 -6.22
C LEU A 375 1.93 -3.96 -6.54
N GLY A 376 2.39 -5.02 -7.20
CA GLY A 376 1.56 -6.17 -7.53
C GLY A 376 1.03 -6.94 -6.32
N ASN A 377 1.76 -6.91 -5.19
CA ASN A 377 1.34 -7.51 -3.92
C ASN A 377 0.56 -6.55 -3.02
N SER A 378 0.41 -5.28 -3.41
CA SER A 378 -0.22 -4.26 -2.60
C SER A 378 -1.74 -4.20 -2.76
N VAL A 379 -2.40 -3.28 -2.06
CA VAL A 379 -3.85 -3.06 -2.07
C VAL A 379 -4.23 -1.82 -2.89
N SER A 380 -5.51 -1.63 -3.21
CA SER A 380 -6.01 -0.34 -3.71
C SER A 380 -6.27 0.59 -2.54
N VAL A 381 -5.58 1.71 -2.52
CA VAL A 381 -5.72 2.75 -1.49
C VAL A 381 -7.13 3.35 -1.52
N ASP A 382 -7.70 3.60 -2.71
CA ASP A 382 -9.05 4.13 -2.83
C ASP A 382 -10.09 3.22 -2.16
N VAL A 383 -9.99 1.90 -2.40
CA VAL A 383 -10.91 0.92 -1.80
C VAL A 383 -10.70 0.82 -0.30
N VAL A 384 -9.44 0.74 0.15
CA VAL A 384 -9.14 0.61 1.58
C VAL A 384 -9.52 1.89 2.33
N ALA A 385 -9.33 3.08 1.75
CA ALA A 385 -9.72 4.35 2.37
C ALA A 385 -11.24 4.43 2.57
N GLU A 386 -12.02 4.05 1.55
CA GLU A 386 -13.49 3.99 1.66
C GLU A 386 -13.93 3.02 2.77
N LEU A 387 -13.34 1.83 2.82
CA LEU A 387 -13.62 0.85 3.86
C LEU A 387 -13.12 1.29 5.25
N ALA A 388 -11.99 1.99 5.31
CA ALA A 388 -11.45 2.54 6.56
C ALA A 388 -12.35 3.65 7.10
N THR A 389 -12.88 4.55 6.26
CA THR A 389 -13.89 5.53 6.68
C THR A 389 -15.07 4.84 7.34
N HIS A 390 -15.57 3.76 6.72
CA HIS A 390 -16.67 2.96 7.26
C HIS A 390 -16.32 2.23 8.58
N LEU A 391 -15.06 1.77 8.69
CA LEU A 391 -14.56 1.15 9.91
C LEU A 391 -14.39 2.17 11.04
N MET A 392 -14.00 3.40 10.74
CA MET A 392 -13.74 4.45 11.74
C MET A 392 -15.01 5.18 12.18
N ASP A 393 -16.06 5.19 11.35
CA ASP A 393 -17.34 5.82 11.64
C ASP A 393 -18.11 4.98 12.68
N ASP A 394 -18.20 5.46 13.91
CA ASP A 394 -18.95 4.83 15.00
C ASP A 394 -20.39 5.37 15.01
N ALA A 395 -21.37 4.46 14.96
CA ALA A 395 -22.81 4.76 15.07
C ALA A 395 -23.23 4.90 16.54
#